data_4875850370de763df96d425df4fef017
#
_entry.id   4875850370de763df96d425df4fef017
#
_cell.length_a   1.000
_cell.length_b   1.000
_cell.length_c   1.000
_cell.angle_alpha   90.00
_cell.angle_beta   90.00
_cell.angle_gamma   90.00
#
_symmetry.space_group_name_H-M   'P 1'
#
loop_
_entity.id
_entity.type
_entity.pdbx_description
1 polymer ?
#
loop_
_entity_poly.entity_id
_entity_poly.type
_entity_poly.pdbx_seq_one_letter_code
_entity_poly.pdbx_strand_id
1 'polypeptide(L)'
;MGKLIIISNRVPLPDKHGNAPAGGLAVALQAALEEKGGLWMGWSGKVISDNLQQPHLNIQKHDNIEYALLDLASTDVDEYYAGFANRMLWPLCHYRLDLIDYERKDMAGYFRVNRLFAEQLQSLIKPDDIIWVHDYHLIPLAAELRRLGVKNRIGFFLHIPWPSADIVFTLPVHETIMRGLVSYDLIGFQTDYDLENFTGCISRENIAIPLGENRFKTGSHEFKTGKFGIGIETDKFTDTAQRSEKSSLVRRMRESMTGRDLIIGVDRLDYSKGITNRIEAFEHFVQNNPEYKSKVTFLQVTPKSRSEVPEYAEMQSMVAEHAGRVNGALASVDWTPIRYITRSLNRNILAGLYRHAKVGLVTPLRDGMNLVAKEYVAAQDKNDPGVLVLSRFAGASRELDSALLVNPYDKESVSQAIRHALNM
;
A
#
# COMPACT_ATOMS: atom_id res chain seq x y z
N MET A 1 31.42 4.39 8.39
CA MET A 1 30.26 3.65 7.86
C MET A 1 29.48 4.61 6.99
N GLY A 2 29.13 4.21 5.75
CA GLY A 2 28.32 5.05 4.86
C GLY A 2 26.91 5.28 5.41
N LYS A 3 26.25 6.33 4.94
CA LYS A 3 24.85 6.63 5.30
C LYS A 3 23.89 5.64 4.63
N LEU A 4 22.75 5.42 5.25
CA LEU A 4 21.59 4.84 4.59
C LEU A 4 20.84 5.98 3.85
N ILE A 5 20.62 5.80 2.55
CA ILE A 5 19.86 6.74 1.72
C ILE A 5 18.60 6.05 1.23
N ILE A 6 17.46 6.51 1.71
CA ILE A 6 16.13 6.01 1.31
C ILE A 6 15.57 6.90 0.21
N ILE A 7 15.07 6.27 -0.86
CA ILE A 7 14.40 6.98 -1.95
C ILE A 7 12.99 6.43 -2.09
N SER A 8 12.00 7.31 -2.02
CA SER A 8 10.59 6.96 -2.26
C SER A 8 9.91 8.02 -3.13
N ASN A 9 8.79 7.68 -3.74
CA ASN A 9 8.05 8.64 -4.57
C ASN A 9 7.76 9.93 -3.80
N ARG A 10 7.25 9.84 -2.57
CA ARG A 10 6.90 10.99 -1.75
C ARG A 10 7.53 10.89 -0.37
N VAL A 11 8.11 11.99 0.10
CA VAL A 11 8.64 12.09 1.46
C VAL A 11 7.62 12.79 2.35
N PRO A 12 7.01 12.09 3.28
CA PRO A 12 6.15 12.69 4.28
C PRO A 12 7.01 13.28 5.40
N LEU A 13 6.96 14.59 5.59
CA LEU A 13 7.63 15.24 6.73
C LEU A 13 6.89 14.95 8.03
N PRO A 14 7.60 14.83 9.17
CA PRO A 14 6.97 14.83 10.47
C PRO A 14 6.14 16.11 10.67
N ASP A 15 5.05 16.02 11.42
CA ASP A 15 4.27 17.19 11.79
C ASP A 15 5.05 18.10 12.75
N LYS A 16 4.49 19.29 13.09
CA LYS A 16 5.11 20.26 14.02
C LYS A 16 5.37 19.68 15.43
N HIS A 17 4.81 18.52 15.75
CA HIS A 17 4.97 17.81 17.01
C HIS A 17 5.87 16.56 16.88
N GLY A 18 6.51 16.36 15.72
CA GLY A 18 7.39 15.22 15.45
C GLY A 18 6.64 13.90 15.21
N ASN A 19 5.31 13.92 15.04
CA ASN A 19 4.59 12.70 14.77
C ASN A 19 4.82 12.21 13.34
N ALA A 20 5.06 10.91 13.22
CA ALA A 20 5.16 10.25 11.92
C ALA A 20 3.85 10.41 11.12
N PRO A 21 3.93 10.67 9.82
CA PRO A 21 2.76 10.76 8.96
C PRO A 21 2.03 9.41 8.88
N ALA A 22 0.73 9.47 8.58
CA ALA A 22 -0.08 8.28 8.42
C ALA A 22 0.35 7.45 7.20
N GLY A 23 0.51 6.15 7.39
CA GLY A 23 0.83 5.19 6.32
C GLY A 23 1.91 4.19 6.76
N GLY A 24 1.65 2.89 6.58
CA GLY A 24 2.53 1.83 7.09
C GLY A 24 3.96 1.90 6.55
N LEU A 25 4.13 2.24 5.26
CA LEU A 25 5.46 2.41 4.66
C LEU A 25 6.22 3.58 5.30
N ALA A 26 5.59 4.73 5.43
CA ALA A 26 6.24 5.92 6.00
C ALA A 26 6.70 5.67 7.44
N VAL A 27 5.87 5.04 8.24
CA VAL A 27 6.20 4.65 9.63
C VAL A 27 7.40 3.70 9.68
N ALA A 28 7.43 2.68 8.83
CA ALA A 28 8.51 1.70 8.80
C ALA A 28 9.85 2.32 8.36
N LEU A 29 9.83 3.15 7.32
CA LEU A 29 11.04 3.82 6.82
C LEU A 29 11.57 4.85 7.79
N GLN A 30 10.69 5.60 8.45
CA GLN A 30 11.08 6.55 9.47
C GLN A 30 11.75 5.84 10.65
N ALA A 31 11.17 4.74 11.14
CA ALA A 31 11.77 3.96 12.23
C ALA A 31 13.18 3.44 11.89
N ALA A 32 13.40 3.00 10.65
CA ALA A 32 14.72 2.57 10.18
C ALA A 32 15.76 3.73 10.17
N LEU A 33 15.32 4.94 9.80
CA LEU A 33 16.17 6.12 9.79
C LEU A 33 16.39 6.71 11.20
N GLU A 34 15.39 6.63 12.08
CA GLU A 34 15.55 7.04 13.48
C GLU A 34 16.62 6.22 14.21
N GLU A 35 16.71 4.92 13.91
CA GLU A 35 17.71 4.03 14.49
C GLU A 35 19.13 4.30 13.97
N LYS A 36 19.29 4.51 12.66
CA LYS A 36 20.61 4.56 12.01
C LYS A 36 21.05 5.96 11.58
N GLY A 37 20.13 6.89 11.50
CA GLY A 37 20.33 8.15 10.78
C GLY A 37 20.40 7.93 9.28
N GLY A 38 20.41 9.02 8.51
CA GLY A 38 20.56 8.94 7.08
C GLY A 38 19.87 10.06 6.32
N LEU A 39 19.58 9.77 5.04
CA LEU A 39 18.91 10.71 4.15
C LEU A 39 17.66 10.06 3.56
N TRP A 40 16.56 10.80 3.54
CA TRP A 40 15.34 10.41 2.84
C TRP A 40 15.05 11.39 1.71
N MET A 41 15.08 10.90 0.47
CA MET A 41 14.81 11.72 -0.72
C MET A 41 13.53 11.29 -1.41
N GLY A 42 12.79 12.28 -1.91
CA GLY A 42 11.60 12.07 -2.74
C GLY A 42 10.89 13.37 -3.09
N TRP A 43 9.73 13.23 -3.74
CA TRP A 43 8.89 14.37 -4.08
C TRP A 43 8.33 15.02 -2.80
N SER A 44 8.41 16.35 -2.75
CA SER A 44 7.90 17.17 -1.64
C SER A 44 6.37 17.19 -1.54
N GLY A 45 5.68 16.83 -2.63
CA GLY A 45 4.24 17.04 -2.81
C GLY A 45 3.86 18.39 -3.39
N LYS A 46 4.84 19.29 -3.60
CA LYS A 46 4.59 20.57 -4.26
C LYS A 46 4.70 20.41 -5.77
N VAL A 47 3.79 21.08 -6.47
CA VAL A 47 3.79 21.21 -7.92
C VAL A 47 4.26 22.61 -8.28
N ILE A 48 5.24 22.70 -9.16
CA ILE A 48 5.78 23.96 -9.65
C ILE A 48 5.38 24.16 -11.13
N SER A 49 5.44 25.41 -11.59
CA SER A 49 5.18 25.73 -13.00
C SER A 49 6.25 25.14 -13.90
N ASP A 50 5.85 24.64 -15.07
CA ASP A 50 6.75 24.07 -16.10
C ASP A 50 7.78 25.08 -16.64
N ASN A 51 7.57 26.36 -16.41
CA ASN A 51 8.48 27.44 -16.86
C ASN A 51 9.70 27.64 -15.96
N LEU A 52 9.79 26.94 -14.83
CA LEU A 52 10.97 27.01 -13.96
C LEU A 52 12.09 26.12 -14.51
N GLN A 53 13.20 26.75 -14.90
CA GLN A 53 14.31 26.11 -15.61
C GLN A 53 15.15 25.12 -14.76
N GLN A 54 14.94 25.06 -13.45
CA GLN A 54 15.71 24.14 -12.61
C GLN A 54 14.82 23.49 -11.55
N PRO A 55 14.96 22.17 -11.35
CA PRO A 55 14.30 21.47 -10.25
C PRO A 55 14.77 22.03 -8.91
N HIS A 56 13.83 22.33 -8.04
CA HIS A 56 14.13 22.84 -6.70
C HIS A 56 14.28 21.69 -5.72
N LEU A 57 15.53 21.43 -5.29
CA LEU A 57 15.84 20.49 -4.24
C LEU A 57 16.03 21.25 -2.91
N ASN A 58 15.17 20.96 -1.93
CA ASN A 58 15.26 21.54 -0.58
C ASN A 58 15.70 20.47 0.41
N ILE A 59 16.77 20.73 1.14
CA ILE A 59 17.27 19.82 2.18
C ILE A 59 16.93 20.39 3.53
N GLN A 60 16.21 19.60 4.34
CA GLN A 60 15.84 19.91 5.71
C GLN A 60 16.40 18.85 6.64
N LYS A 61 16.78 19.24 7.86
CA LYS A 61 17.28 18.31 8.86
C LYS A 61 16.36 18.31 10.08
N HIS A 62 15.94 17.11 10.48
CA HIS A 62 15.22 16.85 11.72
C HIS A 62 15.96 15.73 12.47
N ASP A 63 16.48 16.06 13.64
CA ASP A 63 17.31 15.17 14.45
C ASP A 63 18.51 14.61 13.66
N ASN A 64 18.59 13.29 13.52
CA ASN A 64 19.63 12.58 12.77
C ASN A 64 19.27 12.25 11.32
N ILE A 65 18.10 12.73 10.84
CA ILE A 65 17.59 12.45 9.49
C ILE A 65 17.67 13.73 8.63
N GLU A 66 18.22 13.61 7.44
CA GLU A 66 18.19 14.62 6.39
C GLU A 66 17.05 14.28 5.40
N TYR A 67 16.20 15.26 5.09
CA TYR A 67 15.10 15.13 4.14
C TYR A 67 15.41 15.94 2.88
N ALA A 68 15.62 15.27 1.76
CA ALA A 68 15.86 15.89 0.46
C ALA A 68 14.55 15.91 -0.35
N LEU A 69 13.94 17.08 -0.45
CA LEU A 69 12.61 17.28 -0.99
C LEU A 69 12.71 17.88 -2.39
N LEU A 70 12.26 17.13 -3.38
CA LEU A 70 12.26 17.54 -4.78
C LEU A 70 10.86 18.04 -5.17
N ASP A 71 10.76 19.27 -5.66
CA ASP A 71 9.52 19.79 -6.24
C ASP A 71 9.42 19.30 -7.70
N LEU A 72 8.22 18.90 -8.15
CA LEU A 72 7.99 18.41 -9.51
C LEU A 72 7.17 19.41 -10.33
N ALA A 73 7.46 19.51 -11.62
CA ALA A 73 6.67 20.27 -12.56
C ALA A 73 5.27 19.66 -12.75
N SER A 74 4.29 20.47 -13.14
CA SER A 74 2.91 20.00 -13.38
C SER A 74 2.88 18.85 -14.38
N THR A 75 3.55 19.03 -15.53
CA THR A 75 3.67 17.99 -16.56
C THR A 75 4.31 16.70 -16.02
N ASP A 76 5.32 16.80 -15.13
CA ASP A 76 5.94 15.65 -14.51
C ASP A 76 4.98 14.90 -13.58
N VAL A 77 4.19 15.63 -12.79
CA VAL A 77 3.17 15.00 -11.92
C VAL A 77 2.10 14.28 -12.75
N ASP A 78 1.65 14.91 -13.84
CA ASP A 78 0.63 14.34 -14.71
C ASP A 78 1.12 13.10 -15.45
N GLU A 79 2.32 13.14 -16.04
CA GLU A 79 2.86 12.05 -16.86
C GLU A 79 3.47 10.93 -16.02
N TYR A 80 4.31 11.27 -15.02
CA TYR A 80 5.00 10.28 -14.19
C TYR A 80 4.08 9.67 -13.15
N TYR A 81 3.43 10.50 -12.30
CA TYR A 81 2.68 10.02 -11.15
C TYR A 81 1.27 9.61 -11.53
N ALA A 82 0.45 10.54 -12.07
CA ALA A 82 -0.92 10.22 -12.46
C ALA A 82 -0.96 9.26 -13.66
N GLY A 83 -0.12 9.49 -14.66
CA GLY A 83 -0.02 8.71 -15.88
C GLY A 83 0.60 7.33 -15.67
N PHE A 84 1.89 7.18 -16.01
CA PHE A 84 2.50 5.86 -16.11
C PHE A 84 2.49 5.08 -14.80
N ALA A 85 2.73 5.71 -13.64
CA ALA A 85 2.71 4.99 -12.37
C ALA A 85 1.30 4.53 -11.98
N ASN A 86 0.27 5.40 -12.05
CA ASN A 86 -1.04 5.11 -11.48
C ASN A 86 -2.11 4.70 -12.50
N ARG A 87 -2.02 5.09 -13.78
CA ARG A 87 -2.92 4.60 -14.85
C ARG A 87 -2.38 3.38 -15.60
N MET A 88 -1.07 3.09 -15.49
CA MET A 88 -0.46 1.94 -16.15
C MET A 88 0.07 0.88 -15.18
N LEU A 89 1.11 1.17 -14.37
CA LEU A 89 1.76 0.17 -13.52
C LEU A 89 0.87 -0.30 -12.36
N TRP A 90 0.13 0.61 -11.73
CA TRP A 90 -0.74 0.25 -10.61
C TRP A 90 -1.83 -0.74 -11.02
N PRO A 91 -2.67 -0.49 -12.04
CA PRO A 91 -3.67 -1.47 -12.47
C PRO A 91 -3.04 -2.76 -13.00
N LEU A 92 -1.93 -2.70 -13.74
CA LEU A 92 -1.19 -3.88 -14.19
C LEU A 92 -0.83 -4.80 -13.01
N CYS A 93 -0.19 -4.26 -11.99
CA CYS A 93 0.25 -5.02 -10.81
C CYS A 93 -0.92 -5.55 -9.98
N HIS A 94 -2.09 -4.92 -10.08
CA HIS A 94 -3.31 -5.37 -9.41
C HIS A 94 -4.26 -6.17 -10.30
N TYR A 95 -3.80 -6.63 -11.48
CA TYR A 95 -4.56 -7.47 -12.42
C TYR A 95 -5.85 -6.81 -12.95
N ARG A 96 -5.87 -5.47 -13.01
CA ARG A 96 -6.96 -4.67 -13.55
C ARG A 96 -6.60 -4.17 -14.94
N LEU A 97 -6.45 -5.14 -15.88
CA LEU A 97 -6.09 -4.85 -17.27
C LEU A 97 -7.15 -4.00 -17.97
N ASP A 98 -8.40 -4.06 -17.50
CA ASP A 98 -9.53 -3.24 -17.95
C ASP A 98 -9.37 -1.74 -17.63
N LEU A 99 -8.49 -1.38 -16.68
CA LEU A 99 -8.20 -0.01 -16.27
C LEU A 99 -6.85 0.53 -16.78
N ILE A 100 -6.14 -0.27 -17.58
CA ILE A 100 -4.86 0.15 -18.11
C ILE A 100 -5.05 1.19 -19.21
N ASP A 101 -4.38 2.34 -19.03
CA ASP A 101 -4.26 3.38 -20.04
C ASP A 101 -2.78 3.64 -20.32
N TYR A 102 -2.33 3.23 -21.52
CA TYR A 102 -0.94 3.37 -21.94
C TYR A 102 -0.76 4.52 -22.92
N GLU A 103 -0.08 5.56 -22.48
CA GLU A 103 0.32 6.68 -23.33
C GLU A 103 1.85 6.82 -23.38
N ARG A 104 2.39 7.02 -24.58
CA ARG A 104 3.85 7.21 -24.79
C ARG A 104 4.40 8.44 -24.06
N LYS A 105 3.60 9.51 -23.95
CA LYS A 105 3.99 10.71 -23.20
C LYS A 105 4.19 10.40 -21.71
N ASP A 106 3.27 9.62 -21.12
CA ASP A 106 3.32 9.22 -19.70
C ASP A 106 4.55 8.37 -19.43
N MET A 107 4.85 7.43 -20.33
CA MET A 107 6.09 6.66 -20.27
C MET A 107 7.33 7.58 -20.34
N ALA A 108 7.36 8.54 -21.27
CA ALA A 108 8.48 9.47 -21.39
C ALA A 108 8.65 10.31 -20.11
N GLY A 109 7.57 10.79 -19.52
CA GLY A 109 7.54 11.47 -18.22
C GLY A 109 8.08 10.61 -17.09
N TYR A 110 7.67 9.34 -17.05
CA TYR A 110 8.13 8.39 -16.03
C TYR A 110 9.66 8.20 -16.06
N PHE A 111 10.24 8.01 -17.22
CA PHE A 111 11.70 7.91 -17.37
C PHE A 111 12.41 9.25 -17.13
N ARG A 112 11.83 10.38 -17.57
CA ARG A 112 12.38 11.71 -17.32
C ARG A 112 12.47 12.03 -15.83
N VAL A 113 11.43 11.77 -15.06
CA VAL A 113 11.46 12.01 -13.60
C VAL A 113 12.44 11.09 -12.90
N ASN A 114 12.54 9.82 -13.27
CA ASN A 114 13.54 8.91 -12.72
C ASN A 114 14.98 9.39 -13.00
N ARG A 115 15.23 9.95 -14.20
CA ARG A 115 16.51 10.58 -14.54
C ARG A 115 16.77 11.81 -13.66
N LEU A 116 15.75 12.65 -13.48
CA LEU A 116 15.83 13.81 -12.61
C LEU A 116 16.20 13.42 -11.16
N PHE A 117 15.54 12.38 -10.63
CA PHE A 117 15.90 11.84 -9.31
C PHE A 117 17.35 11.38 -9.26
N ALA A 118 17.83 10.67 -10.28
CA ALA A 118 19.21 10.19 -10.34
C ALA A 118 20.24 11.34 -10.37
N GLU A 119 19.99 12.37 -11.18
CA GLU A 119 20.85 13.55 -11.29
C GLU A 119 20.93 14.33 -9.97
N GLN A 120 19.81 14.54 -9.31
CA GLN A 120 19.78 15.22 -8.01
C GLN A 120 20.46 14.38 -6.92
N LEU A 121 20.20 13.08 -6.90
CA LEU A 121 20.76 12.17 -5.91
C LEU A 121 22.27 12.04 -6.04
N GLN A 122 22.82 12.04 -7.26
CA GLN A 122 24.26 11.90 -7.51
C GLN A 122 25.08 12.93 -6.72
N SER A 123 24.59 14.15 -6.55
CA SER A 123 25.26 15.21 -5.80
C SER A 123 25.24 15.01 -4.27
N LEU A 124 24.39 14.13 -3.75
CA LEU A 124 24.16 13.92 -2.33
C LEU A 124 24.84 12.68 -1.77
N ILE A 125 25.24 11.73 -2.66
CA ILE A 125 25.79 10.43 -2.26
C ILE A 125 27.31 10.45 -2.14
N LYS A 126 27.81 9.64 -1.21
CA LYS A 126 29.25 9.34 -1.05
C LYS A 126 29.53 7.89 -1.43
N PRO A 127 30.76 7.52 -1.77
CA PRO A 127 31.10 6.18 -2.27
C PRO A 127 30.64 5.00 -1.38
N ASP A 128 30.64 5.18 -0.05
CA ASP A 128 30.31 4.13 0.92
C ASP A 128 28.82 4.10 1.32
N ASP A 129 28.02 5.02 0.79
CA ASP A 129 26.58 5.09 1.13
C ASP A 129 25.82 3.92 0.48
N ILE A 130 24.79 3.45 1.16
CA ILE A 130 23.87 2.41 0.68
C ILE A 130 22.56 3.10 0.26
N ILE A 131 22.12 2.86 -0.96
CA ILE A 131 20.90 3.44 -1.53
C ILE A 131 19.81 2.37 -1.46
N TRP A 132 18.64 2.74 -0.93
CA TRP A 132 17.48 1.87 -0.84
C TRP A 132 16.26 2.53 -1.45
N VAL A 133 15.84 2.02 -2.60
CA VAL A 133 14.78 2.58 -3.44
C VAL A 133 13.47 1.83 -3.20
N HIS A 134 12.39 2.57 -3.08
CA HIS A 134 11.09 2.02 -2.75
C HIS A 134 10.05 2.26 -3.84
N ASP A 135 9.41 1.15 -4.21
CA ASP A 135 8.16 1.04 -4.90
C ASP A 135 8.18 1.36 -6.41
N TYR A 136 7.10 1.01 -7.08
CA TYR A 136 6.94 0.96 -8.53
C TYR A 136 7.14 2.29 -9.28
N HIS A 137 7.11 3.41 -8.56
CA HIS A 137 7.38 4.72 -9.15
C HIS A 137 8.83 4.90 -9.62
N LEU A 138 9.77 4.17 -9.03
CA LEU A 138 11.21 4.42 -9.17
C LEU A 138 11.96 3.21 -9.76
N ILE A 139 11.29 2.34 -10.49
CA ILE A 139 11.91 1.14 -11.09
C ILE A 139 13.15 1.48 -11.93
N PRO A 140 13.16 2.51 -12.81
CA PRO A 140 14.33 2.81 -13.64
C PRO A 140 15.50 3.49 -12.92
N LEU A 141 15.33 3.90 -11.65
CA LEU A 141 16.27 4.77 -10.96
C LEU A 141 17.69 4.19 -10.88
N ALA A 142 17.84 2.87 -10.62
CA ALA A 142 19.16 2.26 -10.58
C ALA A 142 19.86 2.30 -11.95
N ALA A 143 19.14 2.04 -13.03
CA ALA A 143 19.70 2.12 -14.38
C ALA A 143 20.20 3.54 -14.69
N GLU A 144 19.46 4.57 -14.32
CA GLU A 144 19.88 5.97 -14.48
C GLU A 144 21.10 6.31 -13.61
N LEU A 145 21.14 5.84 -12.36
CA LEU A 145 22.30 6.02 -11.48
C LEU A 145 23.56 5.32 -12.06
N ARG A 146 23.41 4.09 -12.57
CA ARG A 146 24.51 3.37 -13.22
C ARG A 146 25.01 4.11 -14.47
N ARG A 147 24.10 4.68 -15.26
CA ARG A 147 24.46 5.52 -16.43
C ARG A 147 25.28 6.76 -16.02
N LEU A 148 25.01 7.33 -14.83
CA LEU A 148 25.79 8.43 -14.24
C LEU A 148 27.11 7.97 -13.58
N GLY A 149 27.44 6.67 -13.64
CA GLY A 149 28.68 6.11 -13.08
C GLY A 149 28.65 5.82 -11.58
N VAL A 150 27.46 5.85 -10.93
CA VAL A 150 27.28 5.52 -9.51
C VAL A 150 27.57 4.03 -9.29
N LYS A 151 28.50 3.72 -8.38
CA LYS A 151 28.95 2.35 -8.06
C LYS A 151 28.45 1.85 -6.70
N ASN A 152 27.72 2.68 -5.96
CA ASN A 152 27.13 2.34 -4.67
C ASN A 152 26.28 1.06 -4.75
N ARG A 153 26.10 0.39 -3.62
CA ARG A 153 25.12 -0.69 -3.49
C ARG A 153 23.72 -0.10 -3.51
N ILE A 154 22.85 -0.61 -4.39
CA ILE A 154 21.48 -0.12 -4.57
C ILE A 154 20.53 -1.29 -4.37
N GLY A 155 19.71 -1.20 -3.31
CA GLY A 155 18.58 -2.11 -3.10
C GLY A 155 17.28 -1.51 -3.62
N PHE A 156 16.38 -2.37 -4.06
CA PHE A 156 15.00 -2.02 -4.43
C PHE A 156 14.02 -2.85 -3.63
N PHE A 157 12.90 -2.24 -3.25
CA PHE A 157 11.80 -2.97 -2.61
C PHE A 157 10.46 -2.62 -3.24
N LEU A 158 9.73 -3.64 -3.70
CA LEU A 158 8.41 -3.49 -4.25
C LEU A 158 7.35 -3.74 -3.18
N HIS A 159 6.49 -2.75 -2.91
CA HIS A 159 5.44 -2.83 -1.89
C HIS A 159 4.12 -3.39 -2.41
N ILE A 160 3.91 -3.34 -3.72
CA ILE A 160 2.72 -3.85 -4.41
C ILE A 160 2.99 -5.24 -4.99
N PRO A 161 1.96 -5.98 -5.40
CA PRO A 161 2.17 -7.29 -6.02
C PRO A 161 2.99 -7.19 -7.30
N TRP A 162 3.83 -8.20 -7.55
CA TRP A 162 4.39 -8.41 -8.88
C TRP A 162 3.57 -9.46 -9.64
N PRO A 163 3.02 -9.13 -10.81
CA PRO A 163 2.13 -10.03 -11.54
C PRO A 163 2.89 -11.14 -12.27
N SER A 164 2.14 -12.18 -12.68
CA SER A 164 2.67 -13.26 -13.52
C SER A 164 3.20 -12.73 -14.86
N ALA A 165 4.07 -13.49 -15.50
CA ALA A 165 4.68 -13.12 -16.76
C ALA A 165 3.64 -12.80 -17.85
N ASP A 166 2.52 -13.56 -17.90
CA ASP A 166 1.47 -13.31 -18.89
C ASP A 166 0.84 -11.93 -18.75
N ILE A 167 0.77 -11.43 -17.53
CA ILE A 167 0.27 -10.06 -17.23
C ILE A 167 1.36 -9.03 -17.51
N VAL A 168 2.59 -9.25 -17.02
CA VAL A 168 3.71 -8.29 -17.21
C VAL A 168 3.96 -8.03 -18.70
N PHE A 169 3.88 -9.08 -19.53
CA PHE A 169 4.19 -8.97 -20.96
C PHE A 169 3.09 -8.30 -21.78
N THR A 170 1.93 -8.00 -21.19
CA THR A 170 0.94 -7.11 -21.83
C THR A 170 1.42 -5.65 -21.84
N LEU A 171 2.40 -5.29 -20.98
CA LEU A 171 3.01 -3.97 -20.97
C LEU A 171 3.93 -3.80 -22.19
N PRO A 172 3.68 -2.84 -23.11
CA PRO A 172 4.49 -2.67 -24.34
C PRO A 172 5.98 -2.45 -24.09
N VAL A 173 6.33 -1.93 -22.89
CA VAL A 173 7.72 -1.63 -22.49
C VAL A 173 8.21 -2.53 -21.35
N HIS A 174 7.62 -3.71 -21.18
CA HIS A 174 7.97 -4.66 -20.11
C HIS A 174 9.48 -4.95 -20.07
N GLU A 175 10.13 -5.14 -21.21
CA GLU A 175 11.57 -5.40 -21.29
C GLU A 175 12.38 -4.24 -20.68
N THR A 176 12.03 -2.99 -20.97
CA THR A 176 12.71 -1.80 -20.42
C THR A 176 12.50 -1.71 -18.90
N ILE A 177 11.31 -1.99 -18.41
CA ILE A 177 11.00 -2.03 -16.96
C ILE A 177 11.80 -3.15 -16.29
N MET A 178 11.83 -4.35 -16.86
CA MET A 178 12.60 -5.48 -16.34
C MET A 178 14.10 -5.17 -16.31
N ARG A 179 14.66 -4.56 -17.37
CA ARG A 179 16.06 -4.13 -17.41
C ARG A 179 16.36 -3.06 -16.36
N GLY A 180 15.41 -2.18 -16.06
CA GLY A 180 15.49 -1.24 -14.93
C GLY A 180 15.67 -1.97 -13.59
N LEU A 181 14.86 -2.99 -13.34
CA LEU A 181 14.92 -3.79 -12.10
C LEU A 181 16.23 -4.57 -11.97
N VAL A 182 16.72 -5.22 -13.01
CA VAL A 182 17.95 -6.00 -12.92
C VAL A 182 19.22 -5.13 -12.85
N SER A 183 19.10 -3.81 -12.81
CA SER A 183 20.18 -2.86 -12.53
C SER A 183 20.43 -2.62 -11.04
N TYR A 184 19.55 -3.09 -10.17
CA TYR A 184 19.74 -3.10 -8.72
C TYR A 184 20.61 -4.27 -8.27
N ASP A 185 21.27 -4.15 -7.09
CA ASP A 185 22.09 -5.23 -6.51
C ASP A 185 21.23 -6.21 -5.70
N LEU A 186 20.13 -5.72 -5.11
CA LEU A 186 19.17 -6.52 -4.36
C LEU A 186 17.74 -6.06 -4.68
N ILE A 187 16.87 -7.01 -5.04
CA ILE A 187 15.45 -6.73 -5.31
C ILE A 187 14.61 -7.50 -4.30
N GLY A 188 13.84 -6.77 -3.49
CA GLY A 188 12.99 -7.30 -2.45
C GLY A 188 11.51 -7.28 -2.81
N PHE A 189 10.81 -8.33 -2.39
CA PHE A 189 9.36 -8.52 -2.56
C PHE A 189 8.68 -8.83 -1.23
N GLN A 190 7.37 -8.64 -1.18
CA GLN A 190 6.57 -8.91 0.01
C GLN A 190 6.38 -10.40 0.27
N THR A 191 6.19 -11.20 -0.78
CA THR A 191 5.82 -12.63 -0.68
C THR A 191 6.67 -13.51 -1.58
N ASP A 192 6.69 -14.82 -1.29
CA ASP A 192 7.32 -15.80 -2.18
C ASP A 192 6.65 -15.82 -3.55
N TYR A 193 5.33 -15.61 -3.61
CA TYR A 193 4.57 -15.57 -4.86
C TYR A 193 5.02 -14.42 -5.79
N ASP A 194 5.26 -13.23 -5.24
CA ASP A 194 5.78 -12.11 -6.01
C ASP A 194 7.20 -12.38 -6.52
N LEU A 195 8.03 -12.99 -5.67
CA LEU A 195 9.39 -13.40 -6.02
C LEU A 195 9.39 -14.46 -7.13
N GLU A 196 8.55 -15.49 -7.04
CA GLU A 196 8.38 -16.53 -8.06
C GLU A 196 7.91 -15.94 -9.39
N ASN A 197 6.92 -15.06 -9.37
CA ASN A 197 6.44 -14.37 -10.57
C ASN A 197 7.54 -13.55 -11.24
N PHE A 198 8.32 -12.79 -10.44
CA PHE A 198 9.43 -12.00 -10.97
C PHE A 198 10.51 -12.86 -11.59
N THR A 199 10.93 -13.90 -10.90
CA THR A 199 11.94 -14.83 -11.43
C THR A 199 11.45 -15.57 -12.67
N GLY A 200 10.16 -15.88 -12.73
CA GLY A 200 9.48 -16.40 -13.92
C GLY A 200 9.56 -15.44 -15.11
N CYS A 201 9.36 -14.14 -14.89
CA CYS A 201 9.53 -13.13 -15.93
C CYS A 201 10.98 -13.06 -16.45
N ILE A 202 11.96 -13.06 -15.53
CA ILE A 202 13.41 -13.07 -15.89
C ILE A 202 13.74 -14.25 -16.80
N SER A 203 13.29 -15.45 -16.40
CA SER A 203 13.59 -16.68 -17.12
C SER A 203 12.93 -16.70 -18.50
N ARG A 204 11.72 -16.23 -18.61
CA ARG A 204 10.93 -16.27 -19.85
C ARG A 204 11.45 -15.27 -20.90
N GLU A 205 11.94 -14.10 -20.48
CA GLU A 205 12.56 -13.08 -21.34
C GLU A 205 14.07 -13.26 -21.51
N ASN A 206 14.69 -14.23 -20.84
CA ASN A 206 16.14 -14.44 -20.86
C ASN A 206 16.95 -13.17 -20.49
N ILE A 207 16.43 -12.34 -19.60
CA ILE A 207 17.07 -11.06 -19.22
C ILE A 207 18.31 -11.28 -18.37
N ALA A 208 18.33 -12.35 -17.56
CA ALA A 208 19.46 -12.71 -16.72
C ALA A 208 19.62 -14.23 -16.60
N ILE A 209 20.85 -14.67 -16.35
CA ILE A 209 21.22 -16.06 -16.17
C ILE A 209 21.14 -16.39 -14.67
N PRO A 210 20.42 -17.45 -14.23
CA PRO A 210 20.39 -17.84 -12.84
C PRO A 210 21.73 -18.47 -12.40
N LEU A 211 22.22 -18.06 -11.23
CA LEU A 211 23.43 -18.57 -10.59
C LEU A 211 23.16 -19.46 -9.38
N GLY A 212 21.87 -19.73 -9.09
CA GLY A 212 21.43 -20.44 -7.87
C GLY A 212 21.21 -19.50 -6.67
N GLU A 213 20.47 -19.96 -5.66
CA GLU A 213 20.21 -19.23 -4.39
C GLU A 213 19.65 -17.80 -4.61
N ASN A 214 18.71 -17.65 -5.53
CA ASN A 214 18.12 -16.35 -5.90
C ASN A 214 19.15 -15.31 -6.38
N ARG A 215 20.30 -15.77 -6.92
CA ARG A 215 21.30 -14.93 -7.58
C ARG A 215 21.18 -15.05 -9.08
N PHE A 216 21.40 -13.93 -9.76
CA PHE A 216 21.29 -13.79 -11.21
C PHE A 216 22.43 -12.94 -11.74
N LYS A 217 22.72 -13.12 -13.05
CA LYS A 217 23.72 -12.34 -13.76
C LYS A 217 23.17 -11.81 -15.08
N THR A 218 23.34 -10.51 -15.33
CA THR A 218 23.05 -9.86 -16.60
C THR A 218 24.27 -9.08 -17.09
N GLY A 219 24.86 -9.49 -18.20
CA GLY A 219 26.14 -8.97 -18.62
C GLY A 219 27.26 -9.19 -17.58
N SER A 220 27.86 -8.11 -17.08
CA SER A 220 28.88 -8.16 -16.00
C SER A 220 28.27 -7.92 -14.60
N HIS A 221 26.99 -7.58 -14.51
CA HIS A 221 26.32 -7.26 -13.25
C HIS A 221 25.67 -8.50 -12.62
N GLU A 222 25.93 -8.72 -11.33
CA GLU A 222 25.26 -9.74 -10.51
C GLU A 222 24.34 -9.09 -9.50
N PHE A 223 23.13 -9.67 -9.35
CA PHE A 223 22.15 -9.20 -8.39
C PHE A 223 21.48 -10.36 -7.66
N LYS A 224 20.82 -10.04 -6.54
CA LYS A 224 20.06 -10.97 -5.73
C LYS A 224 18.60 -10.56 -5.69
N THR A 225 17.75 -11.55 -5.51
CA THR A 225 16.30 -11.34 -5.21
C THR A 225 15.95 -11.99 -3.89
N GLY A 226 14.90 -11.50 -3.23
CA GLY A 226 14.48 -12.11 -1.95
C GLY A 226 13.10 -11.65 -1.49
N LYS A 227 12.53 -12.44 -0.57
CA LYS A 227 11.33 -12.07 0.16
C LYS A 227 11.70 -11.37 1.47
N PHE A 228 11.08 -10.21 1.72
CA PHE A 228 11.26 -9.42 2.93
C PHE A 228 9.91 -8.81 3.33
N GLY A 229 8.98 -9.64 3.83
CA GLY A 229 7.64 -9.21 4.18
C GLY A 229 7.63 -8.12 5.26
N ILE A 230 6.97 -6.99 4.97
CA ILE A 230 6.85 -5.90 5.94
C ILE A 230 5.95 -6.31 7.11
N GLY A 231 6.42 -6.05 8.32
CA GLY A 231 5.68 -6.27 9.57
C GLY A 231 5.14 -4.99 10.19
N ILE A 232 4.66 -5.13 11.42
CA ILE A 232 4.31 -4.03 12.32
C ILE A 232 4.99 -4.23 13.68
N GLU A 233 5.13 -3.18 14.46
CA GLU A 233 5.56 -3.27 15.87
C GLU A 233 4.37 -3.75 16.72
N THR A 234 4.21 -5.07 16.82
CA THR A 234 3.03 -5.72 17.39
C THR A 234 2.75 -5.27 18.82
N ASP A 235 3.76 -5.32 19.72
CA ASP A 235 3.58 -4.95 21.13
C ASP A 235 3.17 -3.49 21.29
N LYS A 236 3.83 -2.59 20.57
CA LYS A 236 3.53 -1.16 20.58
C LYS A 236 2.12 -0.86 20.04
N PHE A 237 1.67 -1.64 19.04
CA PHE A 237 0.31 -1.50 18.51
C PHE A 237 -0.72 -2.03 19.49
N THR A 238 -0.47 -3.16 20.14
CA THR A 238 -1.31 -3.73 21.21
C THR A 238 -1.51 -2.73 22.35
N ASP A 239 -0.41 -2.14 22.85
CA ASP A 239 -0.45 -1.12 23.90
C ASP A 239 -1.26 0.13 23.46
N THR A 240 -1.11 0.51 22.20
CA THR A 240 -1.87 1.63 21.61
C THR A 240 -3.36 1.29 21.58
N ALA A 241 -3.73 0.08 21.18
CA ALA A 241 -5.12 -0.35 21.13
C ALA A 241 -5.77 -0.34 22.53
N GLN A 242 -5.08 -0.88 23.54
CA GLN A 242 -5.55 -0.88 24.94
C GLN A 242 -5.75 0.54 25.49
N ARG A 243 -4.78 1.43 25.28
CA ARG A 243 -4.90 2.83 25.73
C ARG A 243 -6.03 3.57 25.03
N SER A 244 -6.25 3.28 23.75
CA SER A 244 -7.25 3.95 22.92
C SER A 244 -8.70 3.59 23.26
N GLU A 245 -8.96 2.53 24.01
CA GLU A 245 -10.28 2.20 24.56
C GLU A 245 -10.86 3.35 25.40
N LYS A 246 -9.98 4.08 26.10
CA LYS A 246 -10.36 5.22 26.96
C LYS A 246 -10.63 6.51 26.17
N SER A 247 -10.35 6.53 24.86
CA SER A 247 -10.57 7.73 24.06
C SER A 247 -12.09 8.03 23.93
N SER A 248 -12.44 9.31 23.95
CA SER A 248 -13.84 9.74 23.90
C SER A 248 -14.57 9.30 22.63
N LEU A 249 -13.84 9.21 21.51
CA LEU A 249 -14.43 8.81 20.23
C LEU A 249 -14.71 7.30 20.20
N VAL A 250 -13.75 6.46 20.65
CA VAL A 250 -13.93 5.00 20.72
C VAL A 250 -15.06 4.66 21.70
N ARG A 251 -15.09 5.32 22.87
CA ARG A 251 -16.16 5.13 23.84
C ARG A 251 -17.55 5.47 23.28
N ARG A 252 -17.70 6.66 22.64
CA ARG A 252 -18.97 7.05 21.98
C ARG A 252 -19.36 6.09 20.88
N MET A 253 -18.38 5.57 20.11
CA MET A 253 -18.66 4.56 19.10
C MET A 253 -19.24 3.31 19.75
N ARG A 254 -18.61 2.78 20.79
CA ARG A 254 -19.09 1.61 21.55
C ARG A 254 -20.49 1.83 22.14
N GLU A 255 -20.72 2.97 22.79
CA GLU A 255 -22.03 3.35 23.33
C GLU A 255 -23.12 3.40 22.24
N SER A 256 -22.77 3.89 21.05
CA SER A 256 -23.68 3.97 19.90
C SER A 256 -24.02 2.62 19.27
N MET A 257 -23.27 1.57 19.58
CA MET A 257 -23.54 0.21 19.08
C MET A 257 -24.73 -0.45 19.80
N THR A 258 -25.03 -0.07 21.04
CA THR A 258 -26.21 -0.52 21.79
C THR A 258 -26.33 -2.06 21.83
N GLY A 259 -25.20 -2.75 22.13
CA GLY A 259 -25.16 -4.22 22.17
C GLY A 259 -25.07 -4.91 20.81
N ARG A 260 -24.83 -4.15 19.72
CA ARG A 260 -24.61 -4.71 18.38
C ARG A 260 -23.15 -5.07 18.16
N ASP A 261 -22.91 -6.16 17.45
CA ASP A 261 -21.56 -6.54 17.04
C ASP A 261 -21.03 -5.60 15.94
N LEU A 262 -19.76 -5.21 16.08
CA LEU A 262 -19.07 -4.37 15.11
C LEU A 262 -18.28 -5.24 14.12
N ILE A 263 -18.56 -5.04 12.83
CA ILE A 263 -17.73 -5.50 11.72
C ILE A 263 -16.96 -4.28 11.21
N ILE A 264 -15.64 -4.37 10.99
CA ILE A 264 -14.85 -3.23 10.57
C ILE A 264 -14.06 -3.52 9.29
N GLY A 265 -14.09 -2.58 8.34
CA GLY A 265 -13.24 -2.52 7.17
C GLY A 265 -12.55 -1.16 7.10
N VAL A 266 -11.26 -1.15 6.90
CA VAL A 266 -10.48 0.09 6.80
C VAL A 266 -9.54 -0.01 5.61
N ASP A 267 -9.76 0.82 4.62
CA ASP A 267 -8.91 0.92 3.43
C ASP A 267 -8.95 2.34 2.87
N ARG A 268 -7.84 2.82 2.34
CA ARG A 268 -7.92 4.01 1.47
C ARG A 268 -8.82 3.70 0.28
N LEU A 269 -9.42 4.73 -0.30
CA LEU A 269 -10.21 4.60 -1.51
C LEU A 269 -9.31 4.10 -2.65
N ASP A 270 -9.53 2.85 -3.07
CA ASP A 270 -8.75 2.20 -4.13
C ASP A 270 -9.52 0.97 -4.65
N TYR A 271 -9.61 0.82 -5.96
CA TYR A 271 -10.33 -0.29 -6.58
C TYR A 271 -9.73 -1.66 -6.25
N SER A 272 -8.42 -1.73 -5.98
CA SER A 272 -7.78 -2.98 -5.57
C SER A 272 -8.26 -3.49 -4.21
N LYS A 273 -8.90 -2.65 -3.40
CA LYS A 273 -9.34 -2.97 -2.04
C LYS A 273 -10.70 -3.69 -1.97
N GLY A 274 -11.42 -3.82 -3.10
CA GLY A 274 -12.67 -4.56 -3.17
C GLY A 274 -13.77 -4.03 -2.25
N ILE A 275 -13.85 -2.69 -2.08
CA ILE A 275 -14.78 -2.07 -1.13
C ILE A 275 -16.23 -2.33 -1.52
N THR A 276 -16.57 -2.20 -2.81
CA THR A 276 -17.91 -2.49 -3.33
C THR A 276 -18.27 -3.97 -3.17
N ASN A 277 -17.36 -4.89 -3.50
CA ASN A 277 -17.55 -6.33 -3.30
C ASN A 277 -17.81 -6.67 -1.83
N ARG A 278 -17.10 -5.99 -0.91
CA ARG A 278 -17.27 -6.14 0.53
C ARG A 278 -18.64 -5.67 1.00
N ILE A 279 -19.12 -4.53 0.50
CA ILE A 279 -20.46 -4.01 0.80
C ILE A 279 -21.54 -4.97 0.30
N GLU A 280 -21.39 -5.48 -0.92
CA GLU A 280 -22.32 -6.48 -1.50
C GLU A 280 -22.34 -7.79 -0.71
N ALA A 281 -21.17 -8.26 -0.26
CA ALA A 281 -21.08 -9.47 0.56
C ALA A 281 -21.76 -9.26 1.94
N PHE A 282 -21.60 -8.08 2.53
CA PHE A 282 -22.30 -7.73 3.77
C PHE A 282 -23.83 -7.62 3.57
N GLU A 283 -24.27 -7.00 2.48
CA GLU A 283 -25.69 -6.96 2.11
C GLU A 283 -26.27 -8.38 1.99
N HIS A 284 -25.56 -9.23 1.21
CA HIS A 284 -25.94 -10.64 1.02
C HIS A 284 -26.01 -11.40 2.36
N PHE A 285 -25.04 -11.14 3.25
CA PHE A 285 -25.05 -11.72 4.60
C PHE A 285 -26.32 -11.34 5.38
N VAL A 286 -26.67 -10.06 5.45
CA VAL A 286 -27.84 -9.60 6.24
C VAL A 286 -29.16 -10.07 5.63
N GLN A 287 -29.26 -10.12 4.28
CA GLN A 287 -30.46 -10.59 3.59
C GLN A 287 -30.75 -12.08 3.83
N ASN A 288 -29.70 -12.91 3.84
CA ASN A 288 -29.83 -14.36 4.00
C ASN A 288 -29.78 -14.84 5.47
N ASN A 289 -29.51 -13.94 6.40
CA ASN A 289 -29.46 -14.24 7.83
C ASN A 289 -30.26 -13.18 8.62
N PRO A 290 -31.61 -13.22 8.55
CA PRO A 290 -32.46 -12.19 9.13
C PRO A 290 -32.33 -12.07 10.67
N GLU A 291 -31.81 -13.10 11.33
CA GLU A 291 -31.50 -13.11 12.77
C GLU A 291 -30.40 -12.10 13.16
N TYR A 292 -29.61 -11.63 12.21
CA TYR A 292 -28.57 -10.61 12.43
C TYR A 292 -29.04 -9.16 12.15
N LYS A 293 -30.25 -8.99 11.61
CA LYS A 293 -30.84 -7.64 11.47
C LYS A 293 -30.87 -6.95 12.81
N SER A 294 -30.46 -5.70 12.84
CA SER A 294 -30.33 -4.87 14.07
C SER A 294 -29.35 -5.41 15.13
N LYS A 295 -28.61 -6.48 14.85
CA LYS A 295 -27.61 -7.04 15.78
C LYS A 295 -26.16 -6.79 15.36
N VAL A 296 -25.94 -6.39 14.11
CA VAL A 296 -24.60 -6.10 13.56
C VAL A 296 -24.57 -4.73 12.91
N THR A 297 -23.42 -4.08 12.93
CA THR A 297 -23.18 -2.86 12.14
C THR A 297 -21.83 -2.96 11.48
N PHE A 298 -21.78 -2.68 10.18
CA PHE A 298 -20.53 -2.63 9.41
C PHE A 298 -20.02 -1.19 9.36
N LEU A 299 -18.84 -0.96 9.92
CA LEU A 299 -18.11 0.30 9.84
C LEU A 299 -17.07 0.20 8.72
N GLN A 300 -17.29 0.93 7.64
CA GLN A 300 -16.30 1.08 6.56
C GLN A 300 -15.66 2.46 6.63
N VAL A 301 -14.35 2.49 6.88
CA VAL A 301 -13.55 3.72 6.88
C VAL A 301 -12.73 3.75 5.59
N THR A 302 -13.00 4.75 4.74
CA THR A 302 -12.37 4.84 3.40
C THR A 302 -11.94 6.28 3.12
N PRO A 303 -10.78 6.71 3.65
CA PRO A 303 -10.26 8.02 3.33
C PRO A 303 -9.93 8.16 1.83
N LYS A 304 -10.15 9.36 1.31
CA LYS A 304 -9.83 9.71 -0.08
C LYS A 304 -8.35 9.46 -0.36
N SER A 305 -8.06 9.01 -1.56
CA SER A 305 -6.71 8.78 -2.07
C SER A 305 -6.65 9.17 -3.53
N ARG A 306 -5.50 9.65 -4.00
CA ARG A 306 -5.22 9.93 -5.41
C ARG A 306 -6.32 10.77 -6.08
N SER A 307 -6.74 11.85 -5.43
CA SER A 307 -7.81 12.75 -5.90
C SER A 307 -7.52 13.38 -7.27
N GLU A 308 -6.27 13.35 -7.70
CA GLU A 308 -5.80 13.83 -9.01
C GLU A 308 -6.12 12.85 -10.16
N VAL A 309 -6.53 11.61 -9.84
CA VAL A 309 -6.85 10.56 -10.82
C VAL A 309 -8.38 10.42 -10.92
N PRO A 310 -9.02 10.72 -12.08
CA PRO A 310 -10.48 10.80 -12.23
C PRO A 310 -11.24 9.54 -11.81
N GLU A 311 -10.70 8.36 -12.07
CA GLU A 311 -11.29 7.05 -11.74
C GLU A 311 -11.56 6.89 -10.24
N TYR A 312 -10.78 7.58 -9.41
CA TYR A 312 -10.98 7.54 -7.94
C TYR A 312 -12.15 8.42 -7.49
N ALA A 313 -12.48 9.49 -8.22
CA ALA A 313 -13.66 10.30 -7.93
C ALA A 313 -14.95 9.54 -8.28
N GLU A 314 -14.98 8.84 -9.42
CA GLU A 314 -16.09 7.96 -9.80
C GLU A 314 -16.29 6.83 -8.80
N MET A 315 -15.19 6.19 -8.39
CA MET A 315 -15.22 5.14 -7.37
C MET A 315 -15.77 5.65 -6.04
N GLN A 316 -15.46 6.89 -5.63
CA GLN A 316 -16.01 7.46 -4.40
C GLN A 316 -17.52 7.56 -4.46
N SER A 317 -18.04 8.02 -5.60
CA SER A 317 -19.49 8.13 -5.83
C SER A 317 -20.16 6.75 -5.82
N MET A 318 -19.55 5.78 -6.49
CA MET A 318 -20.03 4.39 -6.54
C MET A 318 -20.10 3.75 -5.14
N VAL A 319 -19.05 3.88 -4.33
CA VAL A 319 -19.04 3.32 -2.97
C VAL A 319 -20.10 3.99 -2.08
N ALA A 320 -20.26 5.32 -2.19
CA ALA A 320 -21.27 6.06 -1.43
C ALA A 320 -22.69 5.67 -1.85
N GLU A 321 -22.94 5.49 -3.15
CA GLU A 321 -24.20 5.03 -3.70
C GLU A 321 -24.54 3.62 -3.20
N HIS A 322 -23.58 2.67 -3.27
CA HIS A 322 -23.78 1.30 -2.76
C HIS A 322 -24.11 1.29 -1.27
N ALA A 323 -23.38 2.02 -0.45
CA ALA A 323 -23.65 2.12 0.98
C ALA A 323 -25.02 2.76 1.26
N GLY A 324 -25.38 3.81 0.51
CA GLY A 324 -26.69 4.46 0.59
C GLY A 324 -27.84 3.53 0.19
N ARG A 325 -27.70 2.80 -0.90
CA ARG A 325 -28.68 1.81 -1.38
C ARG A 325 -28.92 0.71 -0.34
N VAL A 326 -27.85 0.11 0.19
CA VAL A 326 -27.96 -0.95 1.20
C VAL A 326 -28.62 -0.42 2.48
N ASN A 327 -28.25 0.77 2.93
CA ASN A 327 -28.87 1.41 4.08
C ASN A 327 -30.36 1.68 3.82
N GLY A 328 -30.72 2.23 2.66
CA GLY A 328 -32.13 2.46 2.30
C GLY A 328 -32.98 1.19 2.25
N ALA A 329 -32.38 0.06 1.83
CA ALA A 329 -33.10 -1.22 1.71
C ALA A 329 -33.22 -1.97 3.05
N LEU A 330 -32.24 -1.86 3.95
CA LEU A 330 -32.15 -2.73 5.13
C LEU A 330 -32.35 -2.01 6.47
N ALA A 331 -32.13 -0.69 6.53
CA ALA A 331 -32.18 0.07 7.78
C ALA A 331 -33.58 0.02 8.46
N SER A 332 -33.56 0.20 9.76
CA SER A 332 -34.73 0.53 10.58
C SER A 332 -34.54 1.89 11.24
N VAL A 333 -35.57 2.39 11.93
CA VAL A 333 -35.53 3.71 12.59
C VAL A 333 -34.35 3.83 13.59
N ASP A 334 -33.98 2.74 14.22
CA ASP A 334 -32.99 2.66 15.28
C ASP A 334 -31.67 1.99 14.82
N TRP A 335 -31.58 1.55 13.57
CA TRP A 335 -30.42 0.81 13.06
C TRP A 335 -30.01 1.21 11.66
N THR A 336 -28.73 1.54 11.51
CA THR A 336 -28.06 1.77 10.22
C THR A 336 -27.06 0.64 9.97
N PRO A 337 -27.29 -0.22 8.95
CA PRO A 337 -26.42 -1.37 8.66
C PRO A 337 -24.98 -1.01 8.40
N ILE A 338 -24.75 0.02 7.56
CA ILE A 338 -23.42 0.44 7.14
C ILE A 338 -23.14 1.87 7.59
N ARG A 339 -22.11 2.04 8.40
CA ARG A 339 -21.53 3.35 8.73
C ARG A 339 -20.33 3.60 7.82
N TYR A 340 -20.52 4.45 6.84
CA TYR A 340 -19.48 4.79 5.85
C TYR A 340 -18.81 6.11 6.21
N ILE A 341 -17.47 6.10 6.38
CA ILE A 341 -16.66 7.25 6.78
C ILE A 341 -15.59 7.50 5.73
N THR A 342 -15.59 8.69 5.12
CA THR A 342 -14.64 9.09 4.05
C THR A 342 -13.46 9.92 4.55
N ARG A 343 -13.41 10.27 5.83
CA ARG A 343 -12.30 11.01 6.45
C ARG A 343 -11.27 10.07 7.04
N SER A 344 -10.02 10.51 7.06
CA SER A 344 -8.95 9.82 7.78
C SER A 344 -9.22 9.83 9.29
N LEU A 345 -9.00 8.69 9.92
CA LEU A 345 -8.91 8.57 11.37
C LEU A 345 -7.45 8.37 11.75
N ASN A 346 -7.02 8.92 12.87
CA ASN A 346 -5.66 8.70 13.34
C ASN A 346 -5.47 7.25 13.80
N ARG A 347 -4.21 6.80 13.80
CA ARG A 347 -3.82 5.41 14.10
C ARG A 347 -4.31 4.93 15.47
N ASN A 348 -4.30 5.80 16.48
CA ASN A 348 -4.77 5.46 17.82
C ASN A 348 -6.27 5.16 17.85
N ILE A 349 -7.07 5.99 17.16
CA ILE A 349 -8.52 5.76 17.06
C ILE A 349 -8.80 4.45 16.32
N LEU A 350 -8.10 4.20 15.19
CA LEU A 350 -8.25 2.94 14.46
C LEU A 350 -7.89 1.73 15.32
N ALA A 351 -6.79 1.79 16.07
CA ALA A 351 -6.39 0.72 16.98
C ALA A 351 -7.48 0.39 18.02
N GLY A 352 -8.09 1.41 18.61
CA GLY A 352 -9.22 1.23 19.55
C GLY A 352 -10.48 0.68 18.89
N LEU A 353 -10.77 1.07 17.65
CA LEU A 353 -11.88 0.52 16.87
C LEU A 353 -11.66 -0.94 16.49
N TYR A 354 -10.44 -1.29 16.06
CA TYR A 354 -10.06 -2.69 15.77
C TYR A 354 -10.27 -3.58 16.99
N ARG A 355 -9.84 -3.11 18.18
CA ARG A 355 -9.97 -3.86 19.42
C ARG A 355 -11.41 -4.18 19.80
N HIS A 356 -12.38 -3.33 19.43
CA HIS A 356 -13.80 -3.52 19.70
C HIS A 356 -14.56 -4.23 18.59
N ALA A 357 -13.94 -4.42 17.44
CA ALA A 357 -14.61 -5.05 16.32
C ALA A 357 -14.55 -6.57 16.45
N LYS A 358 -15.72 -7.21 16.51
CA LYS A 358 -15.82 -8.66 16.54
C LYS A 358 -15.35 -9.32 15.25
N VAL A 359 -15.48 -8.61 14.11
CA VAL A 359 -15.00 -9.09 12.81
C VAL A 359 -14.19 -8.01 12.14
N GLY A 360 -12.92 -8.33 11.81
CA GLY A 360 -12.10 -7.56 10.88
C GLY A 360 -12.33 -8.07 9.46
N LEU A 361 -12.88 -7.23 8.59
CA LEU A 361 -13.21 -7.62 7.22
C LEU A 361 -12.23 -6.97 6.25
N VAL A 362 -11.16 -7.71 5.89
CA VAL A 362 -10.05 -7.25 5.06
C VAL A 362 -10.03 -8.07 3.78
N THR A 363 -10.75 -7.60 2.77
CA THR A 363 -11.01 -8.37 1.55
C THR A 363 -10.56 -7.65 0.27
N PRO A 364 -9.27 -7.23 0.16
CA PRO A 364 -8.78 -6.66 -1.09
C PRO A 364 -8.87 -7.66 -2.23
N LEU A 365 -9.11 -7.17 -3.46
CA LEU A 365 -9.06 -7.99 -4.66
C LEU A 365 -7.63 -8.46 -4.94
N ARG A 366 -6.64 -7.62 -4.61
CA ARG A 366 -5.22 -7.92 -4.58
C ARG A 366 -4.47 -6.88 -3.75
N ASP A 367 -3.48 -7.33 -2.98
CA ASP A 367 -2.64 -6.45 -2.17
C ASP A 367 -1.26 -7.06 -1.95
N GLY A 368 -0.20 -6.26 -1.95
CA GLY A 368 1.16 -6.74 -1.71
C GLY A 368 1.34 -7.36 -0.33
N MET A 369 0.84 -6.70 0.71
CA MET A 369 0.85 -7.21 2.09
C MET A 369 -0.50 -7.02 2.76
N ASN A 370 -0.94 -5.80 2.98
CA ASN A 370 -2.07 -5.33 3.78
C ASN A 370 -1.78 -5.31 5.30
N LEU A 371 -1.24 -4.20 5.77
CA LEU A 371 -0.90 -4.03 7.20
C LEU A 371 -2.14 -3.91 8.10
N VAL A 372 -3.30 -3.52 7.56
CA VAL A 372 -4.56 -3.45 8.34
C VAL A 372 -4.92 -4.82 8.91
N ALA A 373 -4.68 -5.91 8.17
CA ALA A 373 -4.89 -7.27 8.66
C ALA A 373 -4.01 -7.57 9.90
N LYS A 374 -2.73 -7.21 9.83
CA LYS A 374 -1.78 -7.38 10.95
C LYS A 374 -2.14 -6.48 12.14
N GLU A 375 -2.50 -5.22 11.86
CA GLU A 375 -2.94 -4.25 12.87
C GLU A 375 -4.23 -4.70 13.58
N TYR A 376 -5.20 -5.25 12.83
CA TYR A 376 -6.42 -5.78 13.42
C TYR A 376 -6.13 -6.92 14.41
N VAL A 377 -5.31 -7.89 14.01
CA VAL A 377 -4.94 -9.02 14.88
C VAL A 377 -4.17 -8.54 16.12
N ALA A 378 -3.20 -7.64 15.95
CA ALA A 378 -2.42 -7.09 17.06
C ALA A 378 -3.25 -6.27 18.05
N ALA A 379 -4.37 -5.69 17.61
CA ALA A 379 -5.26 -4.90 18.47
C ALA A 379 -6.15 -5.75 19.39
N GLN A 380 -6.33 -7.04 19.08
CA GLN A 380 -7.33 -7.87 19.76
C GLN A 380 -7.04 -8.13 21.24
N ASP A 381 -8.10 -8.36 22.01
CA ASP A 381 -7.96 -8.87 23.36
C ASP A 381 -7.64 -10.37 23.31
N LYS A 382 -6.60 -10.79 24.02
CA LYS A 382 -6.20 -12.20 24.04
C LYS A 382 -7.23 -13.13 24.68
N ASN A 383 -8.10 -12.57 25.54
CA ASN A 383 -9.11 -13.35 26.27
C ASN A 383 -10.46 -13.41 25.51
N ASP A 384 -10.71 -12.44 24.64
CA ASP A 384 -11.96 -12.36 23.84
C ASP A 384 -11.61 -11.72 22.48
N PRO A 385 -10.86 -12.43 21.62
CA PRO A 385 -10.42 -11.91 20.35
C PRO A 385 -11.55 -11.90 19.32
N GLY A 386 -11.60 -10.85 18.51
CA GLY A 386 -12.37 -10.85 17.28
C GLY A 386 -11.72 -11.71 16.19
N VAL A 387 -12.46 -11.98 15.13
CA VAL A 387 -12.06 -12.88 14.04
C VAL A 387 -11.71 -12.08 12.79
N LEU A 388 -10.58 -12.41 12.16
CA LEU A 388 -10.17 -11.83 10.89
C LEU A 388 -10.72 -12.64 9.71
N VAL A 389 -11.53 -11.99 8.85
CA VAL A 389 -11.90 -12.48 7.53
C VAL A 389 -10.96 -11.82 6.52
N LEU A 390 -10.11 -12.61 5.87
CA LEU A 390 -9.00 -12.12 5.07
C LEU A 390 -9.04 -12.64 3.64
N SER A 391 -8.85 -11.76 2.66
CA SER A 391 -8.66 -12.17 1.27
C SER A 391 -7.40 -13.03 1.11
N ARG A 392 -7.55 -14.18 0.44
CA ARG A 392 -6.41 -15.02 0.03
C ARG A 392 -5.45 -14.32 -0.96
N PHE A 393 -5.85 -13.19 -1.52
CA PHE A 393 -5.05 -12.39 -2.46
C PHE A 393 -4.34 -11.21 -1.79
N ALA A 394 -4.40 -11.10 -0.47
CA ALA A 394 -3.53 -10.22 0.31
C ALA A 394 -2.25 -10.96 0.69
N GLY A 395 -1.09 -10.30 0.61
CA GLY A 395 0.18 -10.91 1.03
C GLY A 395 0.15 -11.37 2.48
N ALA A 396 -0.56 -10.64 3.36
CA ALA A 396 -0.75 -11.00 4.77
C ALA A 396 -1.39 -12.39 4.97
N SER A 397 -2.14 -12.92 3.99
CA SER A 397 -2.71 -14.28 4.07
C SER A 397 -1.66 -15.39 4.12
N ARG A 398 -0.42 -15.07 3.73
CA ARG A 398 0.71 -16.01 3.80
C ARG A 398 1.34 -16.11 5.19
N GLU A 399 1.02 -15.15 6.07
CA GLU A 399 1.52 -15.10 7.45
C GLU A 399 0.39 -15.29 8.48
N LEU A 400 -0.85 -14.94 8.13
CA LEU A 400 -2.04 -15.05 8.98
C LEU A 400 -2.93 -16.20 8.48
N ASP A 401 -2.39 -17.41 8.46
CA ASP A 401 -3.02 -18.62 7.95
C ASP A 401 -4.20 -19.12 8.79
N SER A 402 -4.27 -18.71 10.06
CA SER A 402 -5.38 -18.99 10.97
C SER A 402 -6.59 -18.05 10.78
N ALA A 403 -6.50 -17.04 9.91
CA ALA A 403 -7.64 -16.20 9.54
C ALA A 403 -8.64 -16.98 8.68
N LEU A 404 -9.89 -16.55 8.66
CA LEU A 404 -10.89 -17.07 7.72
C LEU A 404 -10.57 -16.57 6.31
N LEU A 405 -9.87 -17.40 5.54
CA LEU A 405 -9.41 -17.03 4.20
C LEU A 405 -10.54 -17.17 3.16
N VAL A 406 -10.84 -16.07 2.46
CA VAL A 406 -11.91 -15.98 1.48
C VAL A 406 -11.43 -15.59 0.09
N ASN A 407 -12.22 -15.91 -0.92
CA ASN A 407 -12.09 -15.30 -2.24
C ASN A 407 -12.98 -14.04 -2.28
N PRO A 408 -12.42 -12.82 -2.41
CA PRO A 408 -13.19 -11.58 -2.38
C PRO A 408 -14.13 -11.39 -3.59
N TYR A 409 -13.98 -12.19 -4.64
CA TYR A 409 -14.90 -12.21 -5.80
C TYR A 409 -16.14 -13.07 -5.55
N ASP A 410 -16.13 -13.91 -4.51
CA ASP A 410 -17.22 -14.77 -4.12
C ASP A 410 -17.96 -14.19 -2.90
N LYS A 411 -19.02 -13.42 -3.19
CA LYS A 411 -19.81 -12.74 -2.14
C LYS A 411 -20.47 -13.73 -1.18
N GLU A 412 -20.81 -14.93 -1.63
CA GLU A 412 -21.44 -15.97 -0.80
C GLU A 412 -20.41 -16.53 0.20
N SER A 413 -19.21 -16.86 -0.26
CA SER A 413 -18.09 -17.30 0.59
C SER A 413 -17.74 -16.24 1.65
N VAL A 414 -17.68 -14.96 1.27
CA VAL A 414 -17.43 -13.87 2.21
C VAL A 414 -18.59 -13.74 3.23
N SER A 415 -19.83 -13.83 2.78
CA SER A 415 -21.04 -13.82 3.64
C SER A 415 -21.03 -14.96 4.68
N GLN A 416 -20.71 -16.17 4.24
CA GLN A 416 -20.60 -17.33 5.12
C GLN A 416 -19.47 -17.17 6.16
N ALA A 417 -18.33 -16.61 5.74
CA ALA A 417 -17.22 -16.30 6.63
C ALA A 417 -17.58 -15.24 7.68
N ILE A 418 -18.33 -14.20 7.31
CA ILE A 418 -18.87 -13.21 8.27
C ILE A 418 -19.76 -13.90 9.30
N ARG A 419 -20.71 -14.75 8.85
CA ARG A 419 -21.59 -15.50 9.73
C ARG A 419 -20.79 -16.40 10.69
N HIS A 420 -19.79 -17.11 10.16
CA HIS A 420 -18.96 -17.99 10.98
C HIS A 420 -18.17 -17.19 12.03
N ALA A 421 -17.54 -16.08 11.63
CA ALA A 421 -16.80 -15.21 12.51
C ALA A 421 -17.64 -14.62 13.68
N LEU A 422 -18.90 -14.30 13.42
CA LEU A 422 -19.81 -13.78 14.44
C LEU A 422 -20.24 -14.84 15.46
N ASN A 423 -20.13 -16.13 15.12
CA ASN A 423 -20.52 -17.26 15.99
C ASN A 423 -19.33 -17.89 16.74
N MET A 424 -18.11 -17.47 16.44
CA MET A 424 -16.93 -17.87 17.20
C MET A 424 -16.79 -17.07 18.49
#